data_83cb706bdd49b068001b470177a53f25
#
_entry.id   83cb706bdd49b068001b470177a53f25
#
_cell.length_a   1.000
_cell.length_b   1.000
_cell.length_c   1.000
_cell.angle_alpha   90.00
_cell.angle_beta   90.00
_cell.angle_gamma   90.00
#
_symmetry.space_group_name_H-M   'P 1'
#
loop_
_entity.id
_entity.type
_entity.pdbx_description
1 polymer ?
#
loop_
_entity_poly.entity_id
_entity_poly.type
_entity_poly.pdbx_seq_one_letter_code
_entity_poly.pdbx_strand_id
1 'polypeptide(L)'
;MNPVLYESTESTFETNGLGVLSDTISCQVVEERNGIFEITLEYPLTGIHYQEIKQRRIIFVKPNPYEDPQPFRIYRITKPLSGKITVYAQHISYDLSGVPVSPFSPSSVTGALSGLKTNAAVTNPFSFWTDKTSTGDFAVTAPTSTRTLLGGSDGSILDVFGGEYKFDRWTVRLYNNRGKNSGVSIRYGKNLMDLQQDENISNVVTGIYPYWLSSEGELTELPEKIVNAPGTYDFTRISAIDFSGDFEEAPTEEQLRDRANDYISSNNVGVPTVSITVEFQPLEQTEEYKDIALLERVNLCDTVNVEYSELGVSATAKCVKTTYDALKDKYISIELGDAKTNIADTIIQQQQEINEKPSVSFLEQAVINATNWITGNKGGYVIFQRNADGQPYEILIMDTPDINTATKVWRWNNGGLGYSSNGYEGLRDAVEKHLISES
;
A
#
# COMPACT_ATOMS: atom_id res chain seq x y z
N MET A 1 -12.08 -1.40 20.05
CA MET A 1 -13.08 -0.29 19.98
C MET A 1 -13.87 -0.43 18.70
N ASN A 2 -15.21 -0.37 18.72
CA ASN A 2 -15.98 -0.40 17.49
C ASN A 2 -15.76 0.90 16.68
N PRO A 3 -15.63 0.81 15.34
CA PRO A 3 -15.53 1.97 14.47
C PRO A 3 -16.80 2.84 14.53
N VAL A 4 -16.66 4.15 14.38
CA VAL A 4 -17.78 5.10 14.35
C VAL A 4 -17.84 5.73 12.96
N LEU A 5 -19.04 5.78 12.39
CA LEU A 5 -19.28 6.36 11.07
C LEU A 5 -19.68 7.83 11.20
N TYR A 6 -19.05 8.69 10.41
CA TYR A 6 -19.32 10.13 10.36
C TYR A 6 -19.66 10.60 8.95
N GLU A 7 -20.29 11.75 8.84
CA GLU A 7 -20.49 12.45 7.58
C GLU A 7 -19.15 12.88 6.95
N SER A 8 -19.17 13.10 5.64
CA SER A 8 -17.98 13.48 4.88
C SER A 8 -17.38 14.83 5.27
N THR A 9 -18.15 15.68 5.91
CA THR A 9 -17.79 17.05 6.34
C THR A 9 -17.40 17.13 7.81
N GLU A 10 -17.43 16.02 8.55
CA GLU A 10 -17.06 16.02 9.97
C GLU A 10 -15.59 16.41 10.15
N SER A 11 -15.30 17.18 11.18
CA SER A 11 -13.96 17.69 11.47
C SER A 11 -13.54 17.60 12.93
N THR A 12 -14.46 17.44 13.86
CA THR A 12 -14.21 17.48 15.31
C THR A 12 -14.20 16.12 15.98
N PHE A 13 -15.05 15.18 15.50
CA PHE A 13 -15.18 13.81 16.02
C PHE A 13 -15.59 13.74 17.50
N GLU A 14 -16.33 14.73 17.99
CA GLU A 14 -16.76 14.85 19.39
C GLU A 14 -18.10 14.20 19.68
N THR A 15 -18.82 13.76 18.63
CA THR A 15 -20.14 13.13 18.73
C THR A 15 -20.08 11.66 18.37
N ASN A 16 -21.20 10.95 18.49
CA ASN A 16 -21.32 9.58 17.98
C ASN A 16 -21.57 9.51 16.47
N GLY A 17 -21.47 10.62 15.74
CA GLY A 17 -21.61 10.71 14.29
C GLY A 17 -22.97 10.18 13.82
N LEU A 18 -22.94 9.39 12.73
CA LEU A 18 -24.09 8.67 12.19
C LEU A 18 -24.42 7.41 13.00
N GLY A 19 -23.42 6.87 13.70
CA GLY A 19 -23.58 5.73 14.58
C GLY A 19 -22.33 4.86 14.69
N VAL A 20 -22.37 4.01 15.70
CA VAL A 20 -21.31 3.01 15.97
C VAL A 20 -21.55 1.80 15.08
N LEU A 21 -20.55 1.40 14.32
CA LEU A 21 -20.60 0.24 13.44
C LEU A 21 -20.42 -1.06 14.27
N SER A 22 -21.38 -1.35 15.17
CA SER A 22 -21.31 -2.49 16.08
C SER A 22 -21.34 -3.84 15.38
N ASP A 23 -21.93 -3.89 14.17
CA ASP A 23 -22.06 -5.12 13.38
C ASP A 23 -20.80 -5.42 12.53
N THR A 24 -19.72 -4.65 12.71
CA THR A 24 -18.47 -4.83 11.98
C THR A 24 -17.91 -6.23 12.20
N ILE A 25 -17.66 -6.97 11.11
CA ILE A 25 -17.11 -8.33 11.12
C ILE A 25 -15.61 -8.31 11.35
N SER A 26 -14.91 -7.40 10.66
CA SER A 26 -13.46 -7.18 10.79
C SER A 26 -13.11 -5.73 10.52
N CYS A 27 -12.09 -5.22 11.20
CA CYS A 27 -11.55 -3.89 10.95
C CYS A 27 -10.04 -3.93 11.17
N GLN A 28 -9.30 -3.94 10.08
CA GLN A 28 -7.83 -3.97 10.10
C GLN A 28 -7.30 -2.61 9.71
N VAL A 29 -6.38 -2.10 10.51
CA VAL A 29 -5.65 -0.85 10.25
C VAL A 29 -4.23 -1.21 9.88
N VAL A 30 -3.76 -0.69 8.74
CA VAL A 30 -2.38 -0.82 8.28
C VAL A 30 -1.74 0.56 8.33
N GLU A 31 -0.62 0.68 9.04
CA GLU A 31 0.19 1.89 9.06
C GLU A 31 1.65 1.54 8.74
N GLU A 32 2.20 2.20 7.73
CA GLU A 32 3.61 2.08 7.33
C GLU A 32 4.35 3.38 7.59
N ARG A 33 5.60 3.26 8.01
CA ARG A 33 6.50 4.38 8.16
C ARG A 33 6.66 5.11 6.82
N ASN A 34 6.27 6.38 6.77
CA ASN A 34 6.28 7.20 5.55
C ASN A 34 5.48 6.63 4.37
N GLY A 35 4.57 5.71 4.62
CA GLY A 35 3.86 4.95 3.59
C GLY A 35 2.34 4.94 3.76
N ILE A 36 1.78 3.74 3.69
CA ILE A 36 0.34 3.48 3.77
C ILE A 36 -0.19 3.83 5.16
N PHE A 37 -1.39 4.42 5.21
CA PHE A 37 -2.18 4.55 6.41
C PHE A 37 -3.66 4.38 6.05
N GLU A 38 -4.16 3.15 6.15
CA GLU A 38 -5.45 2.74 5.61
C GLU A 38 -6.15 1.73 6.52
N ILE A 39 -7.46 1.59 6.30
CA ILE A 39 -8.25 0.53 6.90
C ILE A 39 -8.95 -0.32 5.85
N THR A 40 -9.11 -1.60 6.18
CA THR A 40 -10.03 -2.52 5.51
C THR A 40 -11.05 -3.00 6.52
N LEU A 41 -12.33 -2.75 6.25
CA LEU A 41 -13.44 -3.08 7.12
C LEU A 41 -14.45 -3.96 6.39
N GLU A 42 -14.88 -5.06 7.02
CA GLU A 42 -15.97 -5.89 6.53
C GLU A 42 -17.25 -5.63 7.35
N TYR A 43 -18.38 -5.46 6.64
CA TYR A 43 -19.65 -5.14 7.25
C TYR A 43 -20.79 -5.94 6.61
N PRO A 44 -21.72 -6.52 7.39
CA PRO A 44 -22.81 -7.35 6.85
C PRO A 44 -23.88 -6.47 6.16
N LEU A 45 -24.51 -7.01 5.13
CA LEU A 45 -25.62 -6.33 4.44
C LEU A 45 -26.83 -6.11 5.35
N THR A 46 -26.98 -6.92 6.39
CA THR A 46 -28.04 -6.86 7.40
C THR A 46 -27.73 -5.91 8.56
N GLY A 47 -26.50 -5.35 8.58
CA GLY A 47 -26.09 -4.45 9.66
C GLY A 47 -26.87 -3.15 9.68
N ILE A 48 -27.08 -2.60 10.87
CA ILE A 48 -27.96 -1.44 11.12
C ILE A 48 -27.57 -0.25 10.25
N HIS A 49 -26.26 0.00 10.09
CA HIS A 49 -25.73 1.17 9.37
C HIS A 49 -25.32 0.87 7.92
N TYR A 50 -25.71 -0.29 7.36
CA TYR A 50 -25.31 -0.67 6.00
C TYR A 50 -25.63 0.39 4.94
N GLN A 51 -26.85 0.96 4.98
CA GLN A 51 -27.30 1.98 4.02
C GLN A 51 -26.57 3.33 4.16
N GLU A 52 -25.95 3.55 5.31
CA GLU A 52 -25.21 4.76 5.63
C GLU A 52 -23.74 4.66 5.29
N ILE A 53 -23.20 3.46 5.05
CA ILE A 53 -21.82 3.28 4.57
C ILE A 53 -21.75 3.68 3.11
N LYS A 54 -21.17 4.85 2.85
CA LYS A 54 -21.06 5.46 1.50
C LYS A 54 -19.66 6.01 1.28
N GLN A 55 -19.26 6.09 0.01
CA GLN A 55 -18.01 6.75 -0.36
C GLN A 55 -17.96 8.17 0.19
N ARG A 56 -16.74 8.65 0.50
CA ARG A 56 -16.40 9.94 1.13
C ARG A 56 -16.82 10.10 2.59
N ARG A 57 -17.68 9.25 3.17
CA ARG A 57 -17.93 9.24 4.61
C ARG A 57 -16.67 8.81 5.36
N ILE A 58 -16.62 9.13 6.65
CA ILE A 58 -15.43 8.92 7.48
C ILE A 58 -15.72 7.83 8.51
N ILE A 59 -14.78 6.87 8.60
CA ILE A 59 -14.74 5.89 9.67
C ILE A 59 -13.69 6.36 10.68
N PHE A 60 -14.11 6.48 11.93
CA PHE A 60 -13.24 6.91 13.02
C PHE A 60 -12.94 5.71 13.93
N VAL A 61 -11.66 5.34 13.99
CA VAL A 61 -11.23 4.12 14.68
C VAL A 61 -9.79 4.25 15.18
N LYS A 62 -9.45 3.52 16.24
CA LYS A 62 -8.07 3.46 16.75
C LYS A 62 -7.14 2.83 15.71
N PRO A 63 -5.97 3.45 15.45
CA PRO A 63 -4.98 2.91 14.54
C PRO A 63 -4.08 1.84 15.19
N ASN A 64 -3.97 1.89 16.52
CA ASN A 64 -3.19 0.98 17.36
C ASN A 64 -3.67 1.06 18.81
N PRO A 65 -3.18 0.20 19.74
CA PRO A 65 -3.63 0.20 21.12
C PRO A 65 -3.33 1.48 21.91
N TYR A 66 -2.36 2.27 21.46
CA TYR A 66 -1.75 3.35 22.25
C TYR A 66 -2.12 4.75 21.81
N GLU A 67 -2.68 4.89 20.61
CA GLU A 67 -3.03 6.17 20.04
C GLU A 67 -4.54 6.41 20.05
N ASP A 68 -4.89 7.70 20.01
CA ASP A 68 -6.28 8.13 19.87
C ASP A 68 -6.86 7.72 18.50
N PRO A 69 -8.18 7.53 18.42
CA PRO A 69 -8.82 7.22 17.16
C PRO A 69 -8.52 8.23 16.06
N GLN A 70 -8.36 7.73 14.84
CA GLN A 70 -8.02 8.49 13.65
C GLN A 70 -9.15 8.42 12.61
N PRO A 71 -9.33 9.46 11.80
CA PRO A 71 -10.35 9.51 10.76
C PRO A 71 -9.85 8.90 9.45
N PHE A 72 -10.64 7.99 8.88
CA PHE A 72 -10.37 7.34 7.60
C PHE A 72 -11.51 7.61 6.62
N ARG A 73 -11.20 8.19 5.47
CA ARG A 73 -12.17 8.51 4.43
C ARG A 73 -12.39 7.33 3.50
N ILE A 74 -13.64 6.90 3.38
CA ILE A 74 -14.04 5.80 2.49
C ILE A 74 -13.83 6.22 1.03
N TYR A 75 -12.95 5.50 0.31
CA TYR A 75 -12.72 5.73 -1.11
C TYR A 75 -13.26 4.60 -2.00
N ARG A 76 -13.38 3.39 -1.44
CA ARG A 76 -13.82 2.22 -2.20
C ARG A 76 -14.71 1.31 -1.35
N ILE A 77 -15.75 0.76 -1.97
CA ILE A 77 -16.63 -0.25 -1.36
C ILE A 77 -16.82 -1.36 -2.38
N THR A 78 -16.51 -2.60 -2.01
CA THR A 78 -16.80 -3.80 -2.81
C THR A 78 -17.99 -4.52 -2.23
N LYS A 79 -18.88 -5.01 -3.10
CA LYS A 79 -20.14 -5.64 -2.74
C LYS A 79 -20.23 -7.04 -3.36
N PRO A 80 -19.53 -8.04 -2.77
CA PRO A 80 -19.60 -9.41 -3.26
C PRO A 80 -20.94 -10.06 -2.90
N LEU A 81 -21.26 -11.18 -3.54
CA LEU A 81 -22.49 -11.95 -3.24
C LEU A 81 -22.49 -12.66 -1.87
N SER A 82 -21.43 -12.49 -1.07
CA SER A 82 -21.21 -13.20 0.21
C SER A 82 -22.01 -12.65 1.39
N GLY A 83 -22.98 -11.77 1.21
CA GLY A 83 -23.80 -11.20 2.30
C GLY A 83 -23.09 -10.14 3.14
N LYS A 84 -21.89 -9.72 2.75
CA LYS A 84 -21.10 -8.64 3.38
C LYS A 84 -20.49 -7.71 2.34
N ILE A 85 -20.11 -6.51 2.76
CA ILE A 85 -19.32 -5.58 1.97
C ILE A 85 -17.93 -5.48 2.54
N THR A 86 -16.95 -5.15 1.69
CA THR A 86 -15.63 -4.72 2.10
C THR A 86 -15.46 -3.23 1.82
N VAL A 87 -15.11 -2.49 2.84
CA VAL A 87 -14.92 -1.05 2.81
C VAL A 87 -13.45 -0.74 2.94
N TYR A 88 -12.92 0.05 2.02
CA TYR A 88 -11.55 0.53 2.03
C TYR A 88 -11.57 2.03 2.31
N ALA A 89 -10.83 2.47 3.31
CA ALA A 89 -10.73 3.87 3.66
C ALA A 89 -9.29 4.26 3.99
N GLN A 90 -8.90 5.44 3.51
CA GLN A 90 -7.57 6.02 3.71
C GLN A 90 -7.63 7.05 4.82
N HIS A 91 -6.54 7.18 5.59
CA HIS A 91 -6.44 8.25 6.59
C HIS A 91 -6.70 9.61 5.94
N ILE A 92 -7.34 10.52 6.68
CA ILE A 92 -7.78 11.79 6.13
C ILE A 92 -6.63 12.64 5.52
N SER A 93 -5.37 12.39 5.91
CA SER A 93 -4.20 13.02 5.30
C SER A 93 -4.06 12.80 3.78
N TYR A 94 -4.74 11.80 3.22
CA TYR A 94 -4.77 11.58 1.77
C TYR A 94 -5.59 12.66 1.03
N ASP A 95 -6.44 13.41 1.75
CA ASP A 95 -7.14 14.57 1.18
C ASP A 95 -6.15 15.68 0.72
N LEU A 96 -4.91 15.67 1.25
CA LEU A 96 -3.83 16.56 0.80
C LEU A 96 -3.44 16.35 -0.68
N SER A 97 -3.78 15.22 -1.27
CA SER A 97 -3.64 15.00 -2.72
C SER A 97 -4.50 15.96 -3.56
N GLY A 98 -5.60 16.46 -2.99
CA GLY A 98 -6.48 17.46 -3.59
C GLY A 98 -6.13 18.91 -3.22
N VAL A 99 -4.99 19.17 -2.58
CA VAL A 99 -4.55 20.50 -2.15
C VAL A 99 -3.29 20.88 -2.94
N PRO A 100 -3.42 21.53 -4.11
CA PRO A 100 -2.27 22.02 -4.85
C PRO A 100 -1.61 23.20 -4.15
N VAL A 101 -0.29 23.29 -4.26
CA VAL A 101 0.54 24.33 -3.67
C VAL A 101 1.21 25.11 -4.81
N SER A 102 1.17 26.44 -4.72
CA SER A 102 1.83 27.35 -5.67
C SER A 102 3.35 27.33 -5.49
N PRO A 103 4.14 27.69 -6.52
CA PRO A 103 5.59 27.73 -6.47
C PRO A 103 6.15 28.55 -5.32
N PHE A 104 7.15 28.00 -4.61
CA PHE A 104 7.94 28.69 -3.58
C PHE A 104 9.23 27.90 -3.29
N SER A 105 10.24 28.57 -2.70
CA SER A 105 11.55 27.97 -2.46
C SER A 105 12.07 28.39 -1.07
N PRO A 106 11.84 27.58 -0.03
CA PRO A 106 12.38 27.81 1.31
C PRO A 106 13.76 27.15 1.47
N SER A 107 14.57 27.66 2.38
CA SER A 107 15.89 27.11 2.70
C SER A 107 15.90 26.19 3.93
N SER A 108 14.75 25.89 4.51
CA SER A 108 14.67 25.05 5.73
C SER A 108 13.41 24.19 5.74
N VAL A 109 13.47 23.07 6.46
CA VAL A 109 12.34 22.16 6.63
C VAL A 109 11.12 22.84 7.26
N THR A 110 11.33 23.74 8.22
CA THR A 110 10.24 24.52 8.83
C THR A 110 9.62 25.47 7.82
N GLY A 111 10.45 26.12 6.99
CA GLY A 111 9.99 26.95 5.88
C GLY A 111 9.22 26.15 4.84
N ALA A 112 9.69 24.95 4.49
CA ALA A 112 9.01 24.05 3.57
C ALA A 112 7.63 23.67 4.08
N LEU A 113 7.51 23.17 5.31
CA LEU A 113 6.24 22.77 5.91
C LEU A 113 5.26 23.94 6.08
N SER A 114 5.73 25.12 6.52
CA SER A 114 4.88 26.30 6.63
C SER A 114 4.43 26.81 5.25
N GLY A 115 5.30 26.70 4.26
CA GLY A 115 5.03 27.05 2.87
C GLY A 115 3.93 26.21 2.24
N LEU A 116 3.81 24.93 2.57
CA LEU A 116 2.71 24.07 2.14
C LEU A 116 1.34 24.64 2.55
N LYS A 117 1.26 25.25 3.74
CA LYS A 117 0.02 25.87 4.25
C LYS A 117 -0.23 27.22 3.60
N THR A 118 0.79 28.08 3.57
CA THR A 118 0.65 29.48 3.10
C THR A 118 0.43 29.59 1.60
N ASN A 119 1.01 28.68 0.82
CA ASN A 119 0.91 28.69 -0.65
C ASN A 119 -0.14 27.68 -1.18
N ALA A 120 -0.95 27.08 -0.29
CA ALA A 120 -2.04 26.22 -0.68
C ALA A 120 -3.07 26.96 -1.52
N ALA A 121 -3.41 26.46 -2.71
CA ALA A 121 -4.39 27.07 -3.61
C ALA A 121 -5.83 26.97 -3.10
N VAL A 122 -6.09 26.07 -2.15
CA VAL A 122 -7.40 25.86 -1.54
C VAL A 122 -7.30 25.86 -0.01
N THR A 123 -8.31 26.44 0.64
CA THR A 123 -8.41 26.38 2.10
C THR A 123 -8.54 24.93 2.57
N ASN A 124 -7.77 24.56 3.55
CA ASN A 124 -7.77 23.22 4.11
C ASN A 124 -7.54 23.27 5.63
N PRO A 125 -7.99 22.24 6.39
CA PRO A 125 -7.87 22.23 7.85
C PRO A 125 -6.50 21.80 8.36
N PHE A 126 -5.59 21.36 7.50
CA PHE A 126 -4.31 20.77 7.92
C PHE A 126 -3.37 21.80 8.53
N SER A 127 -2.62 21.34 9.53
CA SER A 127 -1.49 22.03 10.14
C SER A 127 -0.23 21.15 10.02
N PHE A 128 0.93 21.80 10.03
CA PHE A 128 2.21 21.14 9.85
C PHE A 128 3.13 21.48 11.02
N TRP A 129 3.89 20.49 11.47
CA TRP A 129 4.83 20.64 12.56
C TRP A 129 6.08 19.78 12.34
N THR A 130 7.23 20.21 12.85
CA THR A 130 8.48 19.44 12.85
C THR A 130 9.36 19.78 14.06
N ASP A 131 10.12 18.81 14.53
CA ASP A 131 11.24 18.98 15.48
C ASP A 131 12.59 19.11 14.75
N LYS A 132 12.59 19.04 13.40
CA LYS A 132 13.81 19.16 12.61
C LYS A 132 14.20 20.62 12.41
N THR A 133 15.51 20.83 12.35
CA THR A 133 16.12 22.15 12.07
C THR A 133 16.99 22.14 10.81
N SER A 134 16.86 21.07 10.00
CA SER A 134 17.67 20.91 8.79
C SER A 134 17.41 22.03 7.77
N THR A 135 18.48 22.40 7.07
CA THR A 135 18.44 23.26 5.89
C THR A 135 18.67 22.39 4.64
N GLY A 136 18.20 22.84 3.51
CA GLY A 136 18.34 22.14 2.23
C GLY A 136 17.59 22.86 1.13
N ASP A 137 17.88 22.52 -0.10
CA ASP A 137 17.34 23.16 -1.31
C ASP A 137 16.04 22.47 -1.73
N PHE A 138 14.96 22.89 -1.09
CA PHE A 138 13.62 22.46 -1.44
C PHE A 138 12.95 23.54 -2.29
N ALA A 139 12.44 23.17 -3.46
CA ALA A 139 11.77 24.10 -4.35
C ALA A 139 10.51 23.48 -4.98
N VAL A 140 9.43 24.22 -4.95
CA VAL A 140 8.21 23.92 -5.72
C VAL A 140 8.23 24.83 -6.94
N THR A 141 8.56 24.29 -8.12
CA THR A 141 8.70 25.04 -9.37
C THR A 141 7.40 25.13 -10.16
N ALA A 142 6.47 24.19 -9.96
CA ALA A 142 5.16 24.14 -10.59
C ALA A 142 4.08 23.77 -9.57
N PRO A 143 2.80 24.13 -9.80
CA PRO A 143 1.72 23.74 -8.91
C PRO A 143 1.67 22.21 -8.73
N THR A 144 1.89 21.76 -7.49
CA THR A 144 2.00 20.33 -7.14
C THR A 144 1.16 20.03 -5.91
N SER A 145 0.61 18.82 -5.79
CA SER A 145 -0.20 18.45 -4.64
C SER A 145 0.63 18.41 -3.36
N THR A 146 0.04 18.85 -2.25
CA THR A 146 0.70 18.81 -0.94
C THR A 146 1.17 17.39 -0.59
N ARG A 147 0.39 16.35 -0.91
CA ARG A 147 0.76 14.96 -0.62
C ARG A 147 2.04 14.55 -1.34
N THR A 148 2.18 14.90 -2.62
CA THR A 148 3.39 14.65 -3.42
C THR A 148 4.60 15.40 -2.87
N LEU A 149 4.40 16.66 -2.43
CA LEU A 149 5.47 17.47 -1.85
C LEU A 149 5.93 16.96 -0.47
N LEU A 150 5.07 16.30 0.29
CA LEU A 150 5.48 15.67 1.55
C LEU A 150 6.44 14.50 1.33
N GLY A 151 6.20 13.69 0.31
CA GLY A 151 7.05 12.56 0.01
C GLY A 151 6.56 11.85 -1.24
N GLY A 152 7.47 11.12 -1.88
CA GLY A 152 7.09 10.27 -2.97
C GLY A 152 7.57 10.70 -4.34
N SER A 153 8.41 11.72 -4.41
CA SER A 153 9.11 12.12 -5.62
C SER A 153 10.46 12.73 -5.24
N ASP A 154 11.38 12.70 -6.16
CA ASP A 154 12.63 13.43 -6.03
C ASP A 154 12.34 14.91 -5.75
N GLY A 155 13.10 15.52 -4.85
CA GLY A 155 12.90 16.88 -4.40
C GLY A 155 11.73 17.08 -3.43
N SER A 156 11.06 16.03 -2.96
CA SER A 156 10.06 16.14 -1.89
C SER A 156 10.69 16.48 -0.54
N ILE A 157 9.87 16.93 0.42
CA ILE A 157 10.35 17.26 1.78
C ILE A 157 11.04 16.05 2.42
N LEU A 158 10.52 14.85 2.22
CA LEU A 158 11.11 13.63 2.76
C LEU A 158 12.45 13.30 2.09
N ASP A 159 12.56 13.52 0.79
CA ASP A 159 13.78 13.30 0.02
C ASP A 159 14.88 14.29 0.43
N VAL A 160 14.55 15.58 0.48
CA VAL A 160 15.53 16.63 0.81
C VAL A 160 15.95 16.64 2.28
N PHE A 161 15.01 16.46 3.20
CA PHE A 161 15.26 16.65 4.62
C PHE A 161 15.25 15.34 5.41
N GLY A 162 14.76 14.23 4.86
CA GLY A 162 14.54 12.99 5.59
C GLY A 162 13.55 13.13 6.74
N GLY A 163 13.44 12.08 7.55
CA GLY A 163 12.61 12.07 8.75
C GLY A 163 11.46 11.07 8.69
N GLU A 164 10.57 11.15 9.67
CA GLU A 164 9.48 10.19 9.84
C GLU A 164 8.17 10.93 10.10
N TYR A 165 7.17 10.70 9.24
CA TYR A 165 5.86 11.31 9.41
C TYR A 165 5.02 10.60 10.47
N LYS A 166 4.26 11.43 11.21
CA LYS A 166 3.09 11.02 11.97
C LYS A 166 1.89 11.85 11.50
N PHE A 167 0.85 11.17 11.06
CA PHE A 167 -0.41 11.78 10.71
C PHE A 167 -1.37 11.64 11.88
N ASP A 168 -1.77 12.76 12.47
CA ASP A 168 -2.64 12.83 13.64
C ASP A 168 -3.83 13.73 13.32
N ARG A 169 -4.93 13.13 12.89
CA ARG A 169 -6.12 13.84 12.38
C ARG A 169 -5.68 14.87 11.31
N TRP A 170 -5.88 16.15 11.59
CA TRP A 170 -5.54 17.27 10.70
C TRP A 170 -4.10 17.79 10.87
N THR A 171 -3.30 17.16 11.68
CA THR A 171 -1.91 17.58 11.93
C THR A 171 -0.93 16.60 11.27
N VAL A 172 -0.07 17.13 10.41
CA VAL A 172 1.06 16.42 9.80
C VAL A 172 2.31 16.77 10.60
N ARG A 173 2.93 15.79 11.24
CA ARG A 173 4.15 15.96 12.02
C ARG A 173 5.31 15.25 11.36
N LEU A 174 6.39 15.97 11.09
CA LEU A 174 7.63 15.41 10.59
C LEU A 174 8.65 15.36 11.72
N TYR A 175 8.94 14.17 12.21
CA TYR A 175 9.94 13.96 13.23
C TYR A 175 11.32 13.69 12.62
N ASN A 176 12.38 14.09 13.29
CA ASN A 176 13.71 13.61 12.98
C ASN A 176 13.83 12.10 13.23
N ASN A 177 13.24 11.64 14.34
CA ASN A 177 13.05 10.23 14.66
C ASN A 177 11.76 10.09 15.47
N ARG A 178 10.71 9.50 14.87
CA ARG A 178 9.39 9.31 15.50
C ARG A 178 9.42 8.27 16.61
N GLY A 179 10.19 7.21 16.40
CA GLY A 179 10.29 6.10 17.32
C GLY A 179 11.39 6.26 18.36
N LYS A 180 11.44 5.33 19.28
CA LYS A 180 12.44 5.22 20.33
C LYS A 180 13.06 3.83 20.37
N ASN A 181 14.24 3.70 20.94
CA ASN A 181 14.76 2.40 21.33
C ASN A 181 14.17 2.05 22.72
N SER A 182 13.16 1.20 22.72
CA SER A 182 12.47 0.77 23.94
C SER A 182 13.20 -0.35 24.67
N GLY A 183 14.24 -0.94 24.06
CA GLY A 183 14.93 -2.13 24.59
C GLY A 183 14.09 -3.41 24.52
N VAL A 184 12.95 -3.38 23.86
CA VAL A 184 12.10 -4.55 23.69
C VAL A 184 12.85 -5.60 22.88
N SER A 185 12.86 -6.84 23.43
CA SER A 185 13.40 -8.01 22.75
C SER A 185 12.28 -8.96 22.38
N ILE A 186 12.17 -9.26 21.10
CA ILE A 186 11.26 -10.27 20.54
C ILE A 186 12.06 -11.56 20.44
N ARG A 187 11.63 -12.61 21.17
CA ARG A 187 12.39 -13.86 21.29
C ARG A 187 11.46 -15.06 21.21
N TYR A 188 11.95 -16.16 20.59
CA TYR A 188 11.31 -17.45 20.67
C TYR A 188 11.23 -17.94 22.13
N GLY A 189 10.10 -18.49 22.50
CA GLY A 189 9.82 -18.93 23.87
C GLY A 189 9.41 -17.81 24.84
N LYS A 190 9.45 -16.53 24.43
CA LYS A 190 8.93 -15.40 25.21
C LYS A 190 7.63 -14.85 24.60
N ASN A 191 7.73 -14.21 23.44
CA ASN A 191 6.63 -13.48 22.83
C ASN A 191 6.56 -13.66 21.31
N LEU A 192 7.57 -14.26 20.68
CA LEU A 192 7.59 -14.55 19.25
C LEU A 192 6.65 -15.73 18.95
N MET A 193 5.67 -15.51 18.08
CA MET A 193 4.73 -16.53 17.62
C MET A 193 5.10 -17.05 16.23
N ASP A 194 5.45 -16.15 15.32
CA ASP A 194 5.92 -16.47 13.97
C ASP A 194 6.95 -15.44 13.51
N LEU A 195 7.87 -15.89 12.65
CA LEU A 195 8.93 -15.05 12.08
C LEU A 195 9.16 -15.45 10.63
N GLN A 196 9.07 -14.46 9.74
CA GLN A 196 9.48 -14.57 8.35
C GLN A 196 10.54 -13.52 8.07
N GLN A 197 11.72 -13.95 7.63
CA GLN A 197 12.76 -13.06 7.10
C GLN A 197 12.71 -13.12 5.58
N ASP A 198 12.66 -11.96 4.95
CA ASP A 198 12.74 -11.79 3.49
C ASP A 198 13.92 -10.90 3.16
N GLU A 199 14.88 -11.45 2.38
CA GLU A 199 16.01 -10.72 1.86
C GLU A 199 15.81 -10.51 0.36
N ASN A 200 15.64 -9.25 -0.03
CA ASN A 200 15.39 -8.89 -1.43
C ASN A 200 16.55 -8.09 -2.00
N ILE A 201 17.20 -8.64 -3.01
CA ILE A 201 18.29 -8.00 -3.77
C ILE A 201 17.83 -7.46 -5.14
N SER A 202 16.56 -7.61 -5.48
CA SER A 202 16.05 -7.23 -6.81
C SER A 202 16.25 -5.74 -7.12
N ASN A 203 16.28 -4.90 -6.10
CA ASN A 203 16.44 -3.45 -6.22
C ASN A 203 17.84 -2.96 -5.81
N VAL A 204 18.75 -3.88 -5.45
CA VAL A 204 20.12 -3.49 -5.09
C VAL A 204 20.84 -2.95 -6.32
N VAL A 205 21.31 -1.72 -6.23
CA VAL A 205 22.14 -1.03 -7.21
C VAL A 205 23.55 -0.98 -6.66
N THR A 206 24.53 -1.49 -7.42
CA THR A 206 25.93 -1.63 -6.97
C THR A 206 26.77 -0.37 -7.19
N GLY A 207 26.19 0.62 -7.82
CA GLY A 207 26.81 1.91 -8.08
C GLY A 207 25.89 2.82 -8.87
N ILE A 208 26.23 4.10 -8.94
CA ILE A 208 25.48 5.09 -9.70
C ILE A 208 26.33 5.69 -10.81
N TYR A 209 25.66 6.10 -11.90
CA TYR A 209 26.22 6.95 -12.93
C TYR A 209 25.68 8.38 -12.73
N PRO A 210 26.41 9.24 -12.00
CA PRO A 210 25.99 10.61 -11.77
C PRO A 210 26.22 11.46 -13.02
N TYR A 211 25.24 12.29 -13.35
CA TYR A 211 25.38 13.25 -14.43
C TYR A 211 24.63 14.55 -14.12
N TRP A 212 25.03 15.60 -14.81
CA TRP A 212 24.35 16.87 -14.84
C TRP A 212 24.13 17.29 -16.30
N LEU A 213 22.95 17.77 -16.63
CA LEU A 213 22.55 18.16 -17.97
C LEU A 213 22.04 19.60 -17.96
N SER A 214 22.67 20.49 -18.76
CA SER A 214 22.21 21.86 -18.90
C SER A 214 20.89 21.96 -19.70
N SER A 215 20.17 23.05 -19.56
CA SER A 215 18.97 23.33 -20.37
C SER A 215 19.26 23.41 -21.88
N GLU A 216 20.53 23.61 -22.29
CA GLU A 216 20.99 23.66 -23.69
C GLU A 216 21.48 22.30 -24.20
N GLY A 217 21.47 21.27 -23.33
CA GLY A 217 21.81 19.87 -23.65
C GLY A 217 23.30 19.55 -23.46
N GLU A 218 24.08 20.40 -22.75
CA GLU A 218 25.46 20.10 -22.41
C GLU A 218 25.49 19.12 -21.22
N LEU A 219 26.20 17.99 -21.40
CA LEU A 219 26.33 16.93 -20.41
C LEU A 219 27.65 17.07 -19.64
N THR A 220 27.58 17.11 -18.32
CA THR A 220 28.73 16.97 -17.43
C THR A 220 28.65 15.58 -16.74
N GLU A 221 29.71 14.81 -16.88
CA GLU A 221 29.86 13.47 -16.33
C GLU A 221 31.23 13.29 -15.70
N LEU A 222 31.38 12.29 -14.82
CA LEU A 222 32.68 11.95 -14.24
C LEU A 222 33.54 11.19 -15.28
N PRO A 223 34.88 11.34 -15.28
CA PRO A 223 35.77 10.56 -16.14
C PRO A 223 35.63 9.04 -15.91
N GLU A 224 35.44 8.61 -14.66
CA GLU A 224 35.20 7.23 -14.25
C GLU A 224 33.78 6.75 -14.54
N LYS A 225 32.86 7.65 -14.84
CA LYS A 225 31.43 7.45 -15.12
C LYS A 225 30.62 6.86 -13.96
N ILE A 226 31.20 5.94 -13.20
CA ILE A 226 30.49 5.17 -12.15
C ILE A 226 31.14 5.43 -10.81
N VAL A 227 30.31 5.79 -9.83
CA VAL A 227 30.67 5.79 -8.41
C VAL A 227 30.08 4.53 -7.78
N ASN A 228 30.94 3.64 -7.31
CA ASN A 228 30.53 2.36 -6.75
C ASN A 228 29.99 2.54 -5.33
N ALA A 229 28.93 1.79 -4.99
CA ALA A 229 28.49 1.64 -3.63
C ALA A 229 29.51 0.88 -2.78
N PRO A 230 29.59 1.14 -1.46
CA PRO A 230 30.45 0.37 -0.57
C PRO A 230 30.03 -1.09 -0.53
N GLY A 231 31.00 -2.01 -0.66
CA GLY A 231 30.73 -3.45 -0.60
C GLY A 231 31.41 -4.24 -1.72
N THR A 232 31.23 -5.55 -1.68
CA THR A 232 31.68 -6.47 -2.73
C THR A 232 30.46 -7.20 -3.28
N TYR A 233 30.26 -7.10 -4.59
CA TYR A 233 29.12 -7.67 -5.29
C TYR A 233 29.61 -8.65 -6.35
N ASP A 234 28.89 -9.72 -6.55
CA ASP A 234 29.11 -10.72 -7.61
C ASP A 234 28.37 -10.37 -8.91
N PHE A 235 27.66 -9.26 -8.93
CA PHE A 235 26.94 -8.71 -10.08
C PHE A 235 27.16 -7.20 -10.19
N THR A 236 26.83 -6.64 -11.34
CA THR A 236 26.90 -5.19 -11.59
C THR A 236 25.52 -4.69 -12.00
N ARG A 237 25.02 -3.70 -11.27
CA ARG A 237 23.77 -2.99 -11.58
C ARG A 237 23.95 -1.52 -11.26
N ILE A 238 23.93 -0.68 -12.29
CA ILE A 238 24.19 0.73 -12.17
C ILE A 238 22.91 1.51 -12.48
N SER A 239 22.61 2.51 -11.65
CA SER A 239 21.52 3.45 -11.87
C SER A 239 22.06 4.79 -12.34
N ALA A 240 21.51 5.35 -13.40
CA ALA A 240 21.83 6.72 -13.80
C ALA A 240 21.03 7.70 -12.92
N ILE A 241 21.74 8.67 -12.32
CA ILE A 241 21.14 9.66 -11.42
C ILE A 241 21.43 11.05 -11.97
N ASP A 242 20.35 11.80 -12.17
CA ASP A 242 20.35 13.16 -12.65
C ASP A 242 20.49 14.14 -11.48
N PHE A 243 21.57 14.91 -11.45
CA PHE A 243 21.82 15.97 -10.47
C PHE A 243 21.65 17.37 -11.05
N SER A 244 20.97 17.51 -12.20
CA SER A 244 20.77 18.82 -12.84
C SER A 244 19.97 19.79 -11.98
N GLY A 245 19.13 19.28 -11.08
CA GLY A 245 18.38 20.09 -10.12
C GLY A 245 19.20 20.59 -8.92
N ASP A 246 20.39 19.99 -8.68
CA ASP A 246 21.20 20.28 -7.49
C ASP A 246 22.24 21.39 -7.74
N PHE A 247 22.46 21.77 -8.97
CA PHE A 247 23.46 22.76 -9.36
C PHE A 247 22.87 23.74 -10.38
N GLU A 248 23.00 25.05 -10.15
CA GLU A 248 22.57 26.11 -11.09
C GLU A 248 23.46 26.20 -12.34
N GLU A 249 24.75 25.85 -12.18
CA GLU A 249 25.74 25.83 -13.27
C GLU A 249 26.43 24.46 -13.29
N ALA A 250 27.14 24.15 -14.39
CA ALA A 250 27.86 22.88 -14.53
C ALA A 250 28.80 22.66 -13.35
N PRO A 251 28.60 21.60 -12.56
CA PRO A 251 29.46 21.28 -11.43
C PRO A 251 30.84 20.85 -11.88
N THR A 252 31.82 21.05 -11.01
CA THR A 252 33.13 20.43 -11.21
C THR A 252 33.04 18.93 -10.98
N GLU A 253 34.01 18.15 -11.47
CA GLU A 253 34.08 16.70 -11.22
C GLU A 253 34.09 16.37 -9.71
N GLU A 254 34.75 17.18 -8.89
CA GLU A 254 34.81 17.01 -7.44
C GLU A 254 33.43 17.21 -6.80
N GLN A 255 32.73 18.29 -7.16
CA GLN A 255 31.38 18.55 -6.66
C GLN A 255 30.38 17.46 -7.06
N LEU A 256 30.42 16.98 -8.32
CA LEU A 256 29.55 15.93 -8.80
C LEU A 256 29.85 14.60 -8.09
N ARG A 257 31.13 14.29 -7.82
CA ARG A 257 31.56 13.09 -7.10
C ARG A 257 31.13 13.13 -5.63
N ASP A 258 31.29 14.26 -4.98
CA ASP A 258 30.88 14.44 -3.57
C ASP A 258 29.37 14.28 -3.45
N ARG A 259 28.61 14.90 -4.34
CA ARG A 259 27.15 14.76 -4.38
C ARG A 259 26.71 13.32 -4.62
N ALA A 260 27.42 12.61 -5.50
CA ALA A 260 27.17 11.18 -5.74
C ALA A 260 27.44 10.31 -4.50
N ASN A 261 28.51 10.58 -3.77
CA ASN A 261 28.83 9.86 -2.51
C ASN A 261 27.79 10.16 -1.41
N ASP A 262 27.33 11.40 -1.31
CA ASP A 262 26.27 11.79 -0.40
C ASP A 262 24.94 11.06 -0.73
N TYR A 263 24.63 10.98 -2.01
CA TYR A 263 23.46 10.22 -2.50
C TYR A 263 23.56 8.75 -2.14
N ILE A 264 24.69 8.10 -2.41
CA ILE A 264 24.95 6.70 -2.10
C ILE A 264 24.73 6.44 -0.59
N SER A 265 25.28 7.32 0.25
CA SER A 265 25.19 7.20 1.71
C SER A 265 23.77 7.41 2.23
N SER A 266 23.09 8.43 1.70
CA SER A 266 21.76 8.84 2.17
C SER A 266 20.66 7.87 1.73
N ASN A 267 20.85 7.21 0.56
CA ASN A 267 19.88 6.29 -0.02
C ASN A 267 20.25 4.82 0.19
N ASN A 268 21.25 4.51 1.02
CA ASN A 268 21.70 3.15 1.29
C ASN A 268 21.96 2.34 0.00
N VAL A 269 22.54 2.98 -1.01
CA VAL A 269 22.85 2.31 -2.29
C VAL A 269 23.80 1.15 -2.04
N GLY A 270 23.48 -0.02 -2.57
CA GLY A 270 24.27 -1.25 -2.39
C GLY A 270 23.84 -2.11 -1.19
N VAL A 271 22.90 -1.65 -0.38
CA VAL A 271 22.42 -2.40 0.78
C VAL A 271 21.17 -3.20 0.38
N PRO A 272 21.18 -4.55 0.57
CA PRO A 272 19.99 -5.37 0.40
C PRO A 272 18.86 -4.92 1.33
N THR A 273 17.64 -4.94 0.86
CA THR A 273 16.49 -4.74 1.72
C THR A 273 16.23 -6.02 2.50
N VAL A 274 16.37 -5.96 3.81
CA VAL A 274 16.00 -7.05 4.72
C VAL A 274 14.74 -6.63 5.46
N SER A 275 13.67 -7.37 5.27
CA SER A 275 12.46 -7.22 6.06
C SER A 275 12.24 -8.44 6.94
N ILE A 276 11.84 -8.20 8.16
CA ILE A 276 11.52 -9.25 9.13
C ILE A 276 10.07 -9.03 9.56
N THR A 277 9.18 -9.91 9.11
CA THR A 277 7.80 -9.90 9.58
C THR A 277 7.69 -10.80 10.80
N VAL A 278 7.17 -10.27 11.88
CA VAL A 278 6.95 -11.04 13.11
C VAL A 278 5.49 -10.98 13.53
N GLU A 279 4.98 -12.13 13.95
CA GLU A 279 3.78 -12.19 14.78
C GLU A 279 4.23 -12.38 16.22
N PHE A 280 3.80 -11.51 17.10
CA PHE A 280 4.13 -11.65 18.52
C PHE A 280 2.91 -11.35 19.39
N GLN A 281 2.90 -11.97 20.58
CA GLN A 281 1.90 -11.67 21.58
C GLN A 281 2.34 -10.47 22.40
N PRO A 282 1.56 -9.38 22.43
CA PRO A 282 1.85 -8.26 23.32
C PRO A 282 1.69 -8.71 24.78
N LEU A 283 2.78 -8.92 25.48
CA LEU A 283 2.77 -9.41 26.87
C LEU A 283 2.08 -8.41 27.80
N GLU A 284 2.06 -7.15 27.46
CA GLU A 284 1.34 -6.11 28.21
C GLU A 284 -0.16 -6.35 28.34
N GLN A 285 -0.75 -7.16 27.44
CA GLN A 285 -2.17 -7.50 27.47
C GLN A 285 -2.46 -8.73 28.34
N THR A 286 -1.43 -9.33 28.94
CA THR A 286 -1.56 -10.48 29.84
C THR A 286 -1.55 -10.04 31.29
N GLU A 287 -2.29 -10.77 32.15
CA GLU A 287 -2.38 -10.50 33.60
C GLU A 287 -0.99 -10.54 34.28
N GLU A 288 -0.11 -11.44 33.81
CA GLU A 288 1.20 -11.70 34.39
C GLU A 288 2.22 -10.57 34.17
N TYR A 289 2.02 -9.75 33.14
CA TYR A 289 2.97 -8.70 32.72
C TYR A 289 2.43 -7.28 32.87
N LYS A 290 1.29 -7.08 33.53
CA LYS A 290 0.66 -5.76 33.71
C LYS A 290 1.62 -4.70 34.29
N ASP A 291 2.46 -5.11 35.22
CA ASP A 291 3.37 -4.18 35.93
C ASP A 291 4.55 -3.71 35.05
N ILE A 292 4.86 -4.43 33.98
CA ILE A 292 5.95 -4.11 33.07
C ILE A 292 5.45 -3.81 31.64
N ALA A 293 4.16 -3.70 31.45
CA ALA A 293 3.50 -3.50 30.16
C ALA A 293 4.14 -2.37 29.32
N LEU A 294 4.50 -1.26 29.97
CA LEU A 294 5.16 -0.12 29.31
C LEU A 294 6.52 -0.45 28.70
N LEU A 295 7.21 -1.46 29.20
CA LEU A 295 8.53 -1.87 28.73
C LEU A 295 8.46 -2.84 27.54
N GLU A 296 7.29 -3.41 27.25
CA GLU A 296 7.09 -4.38 26.18
C GLU A 296 6.33 -3.76 24.98
N ARG A 297 6.12 -2.45 24.98
CA ARG A 297 5.44 -1.74 23.89
C ARG A 297 6.33 -1.59 22.67
N VAL A 298 5.74 -1.88 21.50
CA VAL A 298 6.34 -1.59 20.19
C VAL A 298 5.37 -0.71 19.41
N ASN A 299 5.83 0.46 19.01
CA ASN A 299 5.09 1.36 18.13
C ASN A 299 5.76 1.43 16.76
N LEU A 300 5.05 1.96 15.79
CA LEU A 300 5.64 2.27 14.49
C LEU A 300 6.86 3.19 14.67
N CYS A 301 7.94 2.90 13.95
CA CYS A 301 9.24 3.53 14.04
C CYS A 301 10.09 3.17 15.29
N ASP A 302 9.58 2.42 16.27
CA ASP A 302 10.42 1.96 17.39
C ASP A 302 11.48 0.97 16.93
N THR A 303 12.64 1.01 17.59
CA THR A 303 13.71 0.05 17.38
C THR A 303 13.59 -1.08 18.40
N VAL A 304 13.66 -2.31 17.92
CA VAL A 304 13.53 -3.54 18.71
C VAL A 304 14.66 -4.51 18.41
N ASN A 305 14.96 -5.40 19.36
CA ASN A 305 15.89 -6.50 19.15
C ASN A 305 15.10 -7.78 18.81
N VAL A 306 15.49 -8.49 17.76
CA VAL A 306 14.88 -9.77 17.37
C VAL A 306 15.92 -10.86 17.53
N GLU A 307 15.60 -11.89 18.27
CA GLU A 307 16.47 -13.02 18.53
C GLU A 307 15.74 -14.34 18.24
N TYR A 308 16.24 -15.08 17.26
CA TYR A 308 15.79 -16.43 16.94
C TYR A 308 16.99 -17.29 16.56
N SER A 309 17.49 -18.04 17.54
CA SER A 309 18.75 -18.78 17.44
C SER A 309 18.71 -19.90 16.39
N GLU A 310 17.56 -20.52 16.13
CA GLU A 310 17.44 -21.62 15.17
C GLU A 310 17.66 -21.16 13.71
N LEU A 311 17.31 -19.92 13.40
CA LEU A 311 17.61 -19.30 12.10
C LEU A 311 18.85 -18.40 12.11
N GLY A 312 19.57 -18.35 13.25
CA GLY A 312 20.72 -17.47 13.41
C GLY A 312 20.37 -15.98 13.42
N VAL A 313 19.10 -15.62 13.61
CA VAL A 313 18.64 -14.22 13.61
C VAL A 313 19.00 -13.58 14.95
N SER A 314 19.86 -12.57 14.91
CA SER A 314 20.12 -11.63 16.01
C SER A 314 20.29 -10.26 15.38
N ALA A 315 19.22 -9.50 15.31
CA ALA A 315 19.19 -8.22 14.61
C ALA A 315 18.49 -7.15 15.43
N THR A 316 19.00 -5.92 15.30
CA THR A 316 18.29 -4.72 15.75
C THR A 316 17.58 -4.16 14.52
N ALA A 317 16.27 -4.08 14.57
CA ALA A 317 15.45 -3.65 13.45
C ALA A 317 14.44 -2.59 13.88
N LYS A 318 14.01 -1.75 12.95
CA LYS A 318 13.01 -0.72 13.19
C LYS A 318 11.61 -1.24 12.76
N CYS A 319 10.59 -0.93 13.55
CA CYS A 319 9.22 -1.21 13.18
C CYS A 319 8.82 -0.30 11.99
N VAL A 320 8.64 -0.90 10.81
CA VAL A 320 8.34 -0.16 9.57
C VAL A 320 6.87 -0.26 9.16
N LYS A 321 6.15 -1.28 9.67
CA LYS A 321 4.74 -1.47 9.38
C LYS A 321 4.05 -2.20 10.51
N THR A 322 2.81 -1.81 10.77
CA THR A 322 1.93 -2.47 11.72
C THR A 322 0.60 -2.81 11.04
N THR A 323 0.09 -4.00 11.33
CA THR A 323 -1.29 -4.39 11.02
C THR A 323 -2.02 -4.65 12.33
N TYR A 324 -3.08 -3.89 12.57
CA TYR A 324 -3.81 -3.89 13.84
C TYR A 324 -5.27 -4.27 13.65
N ASP A 325 -5.77 -5.18 14.48
CA ASP A 325 -7.19 -5.54 14.57
C ASP A 325 -7.89 -4.62 15.57
N ALA A 326 -8.61 -3.63 15.06
CA ALA A 326 -9.26 -2.62 15.90
C ALA A 326 -10.42 -3.16 16.74
N LEU A 327 -11.02 -4.30 16.36
CA LEU A 327 -12.09 -4.93 17.14
C LEU A 327 -11.52 -5.72 18.29
N LYS A 328 -10.41 -6.42 18.09
CA LYS A 328 -9.76 -7.26 19.11
C LYS A 328 -8.73 -6.50 19.95
N ASP A 329 -8.46 -5.22 19.58
CA ASP A 329 -7.48 -4.35 20.25
C ASP A 329 -6.07 -4.96 20.32
N LYS A 330 -5.62 -5.59 19.22
CA LYS A 330 -4.31 -6.24 19.15
C LYS A 330 -3.66 -6.12 17.78
N TYR A 331 -2.35 -6.18 17.75
CA TYR A 331 -1.61 -6.33 16.49
C TYR A 331 -1.84 -7.72 15.90
N ILE A 332 -2.03 -7.77 14.58
CA ILE A 332 -2.03 -9.00 13.79
C ILE A 332 -0.60 -9.33 13.40
N SER A 333 0.13 -8.31 12.90
CA SER A 333 1.54 -8.47 12.52
C SER A 333 2.27 -7.15 12.66
N ILE A 334 3.58 -7.25 12.86
CA ILE A 334 4.52 -6.12 12.83
C ILE A 334 5.65 -6.52 11.87
N GLU A 335 5.95 -5.62 10.93
CA GLU A 335 7.07 -5.75 10.02
C GLU A 335 8.23 -4.89 10.53
N LEU A 336 9.41 -5.50 10.62
CA LEU A 336 10.64 -4.87 11.05
C LEU A 336 11.61 -4.84 9.88
N GLY A 337 12.35 -3.76 9.73
CA GLY A 337 13.34 -3.68 8.66
C GLY A 337 13.81 -2.26 8.39
N ASP A 338 14.60 -2.11 7.33
CA ASP A 338 14.98 -0.83 6.79
C ASP A 338 13.81 -0.25 5.99
N ALA A 339 13.36 0.91 6.38
CA ALA A 339 12.20 1.52 5.76
C ALA A 339 12.48 1.93 4.32
N LYS A 340 11.52 1.67 3.48
CA LYS A 340 11.37 2.42 2.23
C LYS A 340 11.17 3.89 2.61
N THR A 341 12.10 4.73 2.19
CA THR A 341 12.02 6.18 2.43
C THR A 341 11.04 6.87 1.48
N ASN A 342 10.44 6.14 0.56
CA ASN A 342 9.70 6.73 -0.56
C ASN A 342 8.19 6.41 -0.53
N ILE A 343 7.38 7.43 -0.20
CA ILE A 343 5.91 7.38 -0.31
C ILE A 343 5.45 7.18 -1.78
N ALA A 344 6.27 7.59 -2.78
CA ALA A 344 5.92 7.43 -4.19
C ALA A 344 5.95 5.98 -4.63
N ASP A 345 6.92 5.21 -4.16
CA ASP A 345 6.97 3.78 -4.50
C ASP A 345 5.69 3.07 -4.04
N THR A 346 5.13 3.48 -2.91
CA THR A 346 3.86 2.96 -2.41
C THR A 346 2.69 3.41 -3.29
N ILE A 347 2.66 4.68 -3.73
CA ILE A 347 1.62 5.20 -4.63
C ILE A 347 1.76 4.59 -6.03
N ILE A 348 2.99 4.46 -6.54
CA ILE A 348 3.29 3.84 -7.83
C ILE A 348 2.98 2.33 -7.79
N GLN A 349 3.33 1.63 -6.72
CA GLN A 349 2.98 0.22 -6.54
C GLN A 349 1.48 0.02 -6.43
N GLN A 350 0.77 0.84 -5.68
CA GLN A 350 -0.70 0.81 -5.64
C GLN A 350 -1.32 1.15 -6.99
N GLN A 351 -0.77 2.12 -7.72
CA GLN A 351 -1.23 2.46 -9.07
C GLN A 351 -0.90 1.35 -10.07
N GLN A 352 0.24 0.68 -9.94
CA GLN A 352 0.62 -0.48 -10.72
C GLN A 352 -0.22 -1.70 -10.35
N GLU A 353 -0.46 -1.98 -9.06
CA GLU A 353 -1.37 -3.03 -8.61
C GLU A 353 -2.82 -2.78 -9.03
N ILE A 354 -3.25 -1.52 -9.13
CA ILE A 354 -4.56 -1.13 -9.67
C ILE A 354 -4.58 -1.32 -11.20
N ASN A 355 -3.46 -1.04 -11.88
CA ASN A 355 -3.34 -1.17 -13.34
C ASN A 355 -3.01 -2.61 -13.77
N GLU A 356 -2.33 -3.39 -12.95
CA GLU A 356 -1.98 -4.80 -13.20
C GLU A 356 -3.05 -5.78 -12.73
N LYS A 357 -3.90 -5.41 -11.78
CA LYS A 357 -5.16 -6.12 -11.59
C LYS A 357 -6.02 -5.79 -12.81
N PRO A 358 -6.21 -6.75 -13.73
CA PRO A 358 -7.15 -6.53 -14.81
C PRO A 358 -8.43 -6.04 -14.15
N SER A 359 -9.00 -4.96 -14.69
CA SER A 359 -10.33 -4.51 -14.29
C SER A 359 -11.29 -5.64 -14.67
N VAL A 360 -11.37 -6.62 -13.77
CA VAL A 360 -12.31 -7.72 -13.95
C VAL A 360 -13.66 -7.05 -13.92
N SER A 361 -14.27 -6.89 -15.09
CA SER A 361 -15.58 -6.28 -15.20
C SER A 361 -16.51 -7.04 -14.26
N PHE A 362 -17.55 -6.38 -13.76
CA PHE A 362 -18.57 -7.03 -12.93
C PHE A 362 -19.05 -8.34 -13.58
N LEU A 363 -19.09 -8.36 -14.91
CA LEU A 363 -19.48 -9.52 -15.70
C LEU A 363 -18.44 -10.65 -15.63
N GLU A 364 -17.15 -10.34 -15.71
CA GLU A 364 -16.07 -11.33 -15.58
C GLU A 364 -16.00 -11.90 -14.17
N GLN A 365 -16.21 -11.08 -13.15
CA GLN A 365 -16.28 -11.56 -11.77
C GLN A 365 -17.51 -12.43 -11.52
N ALA A 366 -18.64 -12.09 -12.13
CA ALA A 366 -19.85 -12.92 -12.10
C ALA A 366 -19.61 -14.26 -12.81
N VAL A 367 -18.89 -14.28 -13.93
CA VAL A 367 -18.48 -15.49 -14.65
C VAL A 367 -17.55 -16.36 -13.80
N ILE A 368 -16.51 -15.77 -13.17
CA ILE A 368 -15.59 -16.49 -12.27
C ILE A 368 -16.37 -17.09 -11.09
N ASN A 369 -17.26 -16.33 -10.48
CA ASN A 369 -18.07 -16.79 -9.35
C ASN A 369 -19.05 -17.89 -9.78
N ALA A 370 -19.72 -17.72 -10.92
CA ALA A 370 -20.60 -18.74 -11.47
C ALA A 370 -19.82 -20.02 -11.84
N THR A 371 -18.63 -19.89 -12.42
CA THR A 371 -17.74 -21.01 -12.72
C THR A 371 -17.38 -21.78 -11.45
N ASN A 372 -16.94 -21.07 -10.43
CA ASN A 372 -16.56 -21.69 -9.14
C ASN A 372 -17.75 -22.40 -8.46
N TRP A 373 -18.95 -21.86 -8.57
CA TRP A 373 -20.17 -22.46 -8.00
C TRP A 373 -20.65 -23.67 -8.79
N ILE A 374 -20.63 -23.61 -10.12
CA ILE A 374 -21.10 -24.70 -10.98
C ILE A 374 -20.09 -25.85 -10.99
N THR A 375 -18.80 -25.56 -11.03
CA THR A 375 -17.74 -26.56 -11.10
C THR A 375 -17.33 -27.11 -9.71
N GLY A 376 -17.77 -26.49 -8.62
CA GLY A 376 -17.38 -26.85 -7.26
C GLY A 376 -15.87 -26.82 -7.06
N ASN A 377 -15.16 -25.89 -7.67
CA ASN A 377 -13.70 -25.76 -7.73
C ASN A 377 -12.99 -26.97 -8.37
N LYS A 378 -13.69 -27.79 -9.18
CA LYS A 378 -13.11 -28.95 -9.86
C LYS A 378 -12.49 -28.64 -11.23
N GLY A 379 -12.41 -27.36 -11.57
CA GLY A 379 -11.94 -26.88 -12.87
C GLY A 379 -13.04 -26.83 -13.93
N GLY A 380 -12.78 -26.12 -15.02
CA GLY A 380 -13.70 -25.87 -16.14
C GLY A 380 -13.86 -24.39 -16.42
N TYR A 381 -14.34 -24.07 -17.62
CA TYR A 381 -14.54 -22.71 -18.10
C TYR A 381 -16.00 -22.50 -18.42
N VAL A 382 -16.61 -21.44 -17.89
CA VAL A 382 -17.99 -21.04 -18.22
C VAL A 382 -17.92 -19.89 -19.21
N ILE A 383 -18.47 -20.09 -20.39
CA ILE A 383 -18.48 -19.13 -21.49
C ILE A 383 -19.92 -18.75 -21.82
N PHE A 384 -20.20 -17.45 -21.87
CA PHE A 384 -21.48 -16.92 -22.39
C PHE A 384 -21.30 -16.56 -23.86
N GLN A 385 -21.88 -17.33 -24.73
CA GLN A 385 -21.94 -17.02 -26.17
C GLN A 385 -22.95 -15.89 -26.41
N ARG A 386 -22.55 -14.91 -27.25
CA ARG A 386 -23.34 -13.74 -27.56
C ARG A 386 -23.66 -13.71 -29.07
N ASN A 387 -24.84 -13.25 -29.41
CA ASN A 387 -25.21 -12.98 -30.79
C ASN A 387 -24.56 -11.68 -31.30
N ALA A 388 -24.81 -11.35 -32.58
CA ALA A 388 -24.28 -10.14 -33.22
C ALA A 388 -24.73 -8.84 -32.53
N ASP A 389 -25.83 -8.86 -31.77
CA ASP A 389 -26.36 -7.73 -31.00
C ASP A 389 -25.81 -7.68 -29.58
N GLY A 390 -24.86 -8.55 -29.24
CA GLY A 390 -24.22 -8.62 -27.92
C GLY A 390 -25.05 -9.29 -26.82
N GLN A 391 -26.22 -9.88 -27.17
CA GLN A 391 -27.07 -10.57 -26.20
C GLN A 391 -26.61 -12.02 -26.01
N PRO A 392 -26.56 -12.53 -24.75
CA PRO A 392 -26.22 -13.92 -24.48
C PRO A 392 -27.33 -14.83 -25.01
N TYR A 393 -26.96 -15.87 -25.76
CA TYR A 393 -27.92 -16.85 -26.27
C TYR A 393 -27.67 -18.27 -25.75
N GLU A 394 -26.47 -18.57 -25.27
CA GLU A 394 -26.17 -19.84 -24.62
C GLU A 394 -25.03 -19.74 -23.60
N ILE A 395 -25.02 -20.70 -22.68
CA ILE A 395 -23.95 -20.89 -21.69
C ILE A 395 -23.25 -22.20 -22.00
N LEU A 396 -21.92 -22.15 -22.09
CA LEU A 396 -21.06 -23.32 -22.25
C LEU A 396 -20.23 -23.53 -21.01
N ILE A 397 -20.09 -24.79 -20.55
CA ILE A 397 -19.13 -25.21 -19.53
C ILE A 397 -18.19 -26.19 -20.21
N MET A 398 -16.91 -25.85 -20.29
CA MET A 398 -15.92 -26.53 -21.11
C MET A 398 -14.67 -26.88 -20.33
N ASP A 399 -13.92 -27.85 -20.83
CA ASP A 399 -12.61 -28.24 -20.27
C ASP A 399 -11.46 -27.31 -20.73
N THR A 400 -11.67 -26.47 -21.75
CA THR A 400 -10.73 -25.42 -22.18
C THR A 400 -11.50 -24.11 -22.43
N PRO A 401 -10.83 -22.95 -22.42
CA PRO A 401 -11.49 -21.65 -22.66
C PRO A 401 -11.89 -21.41 -24.12
N ASP A 402 -11.33 -22.18 -25.07
CA ASP A 402 -11.60 -22.04 -26.50
C ASP A 402 -12.55 -23.17 -26.99
N ILE A 403 -13.67 -22.75 -27.52
CA ILE A 403 -14.71 -23.64 -28.04
C ILE A 403 -14.20 -24.62 -29.12
N ASN A 404 -13.19 -24.23 -29.90
CA ASN A 404 -12.62 -25.03 -30.96
C ASN A 404 -11.67 -26.14 -30.42
N THR A 405 -11.15 -25.98 -29.21
CA THR A 405 -10.25 -26.94 -28.60
C THR A 405 -10.90 -27.74 -27.47
N ALA A 406 -12.10 -27.32 -27.05
CA ALA A 406 -12.85 -28.02 -26.01
C ALA A 406 -13.25 -29.41 -26.44
N THR A 407 -13.01 -30.41 -25.62
CA THR A 407 -13.44 -31.80 -25.83
C THR A 407 -14.67 -32.15 -25.00
N LYS A 408 -14.78 -31.62 -23.79
CA LYS A 408 -15.93 -31.81 -22.90
C LYS A 408 -16.70 -30.53 -22.81
N VAL A 409 -17.97 -30.54 -23.30
CA VAL A 409 -18.82 -29.36 -23.38
C VAL A 409 -20.19 -29.63 -22.81
N TRP A 410 -20.59 -28.89 -21.80
CA TRP A 410 -21.99 -28.71 -21.43
C TRP A 410 -22.52 -27.46 -22.09
N ARG A 411 -23.70 -27.55 -22.68
CA ARG A 411 -24.41 -26.45 -23.36
C ARG A 411 -25.76 -26.23 -22.71
N TRP A 412 -26.08 -25.01 -22.40
CA TRP A 412 -27.38 -24.60 -21.88
C TRP A 412 -27.91 -23.40 -22.65
N ASN A 413 -29.05 -23.53 -23.26
CA ASN A 413 -29.75 -22.48 -24.01
C ASN A 413 -31.29 -22.70 -23.96
N ASN A 414 -32.03 -21.91 -24.73
CA ASN A 414 -33.50 -22.04 -24.79
C ASN A 414 -34.00 -23.41 -25.27
N GLY A 415 -33.17 -24.20 -25.93
CA GLY A 415 -33.46 -25.57 -26.37
C GLY A 415 -33.20 -26.62 -25.30
N GLY A 416 -32.63 -26.27 -24.14
CA GLY A 416 -32.37 -27.21 -23.06
C GLY A 416 -30.89 -27.33 -22.69
N LEU A 417 -30.57 -28.42 -21.99
CA LEU A 417 -29.23 -28.75 -21.50
C LEU A 417 -28.68 -29.97 -22.21
N GLY A 418 -27.50 -29.86 -22.80
CA GLY A 418 -26.82 -30.96 -23.49
C GLY A 418 -25.35 -31.13 -23.06
N TYR A 419 -24.84 -32.36 -23.17
CA TYR A 419 -23.41 -32.67 -22.91
C TYR A 419 -22.79 -33.36 -24.12
N SER A 420 -21.56 -33.00 -24.43
CA SER A 420 -20.72 -33.67 -25.39
C SER A 420 -19.33 -34.00 -24.81
N SER A 421 -18.77 -35.17 -25.18
CA SER A 421 -17.41 -35.57 -24.88
C SER A 421 -16.46 -35.50 -26.07
N ASN A 422 -16.93 -35.00 -27.23
CA ASN A 422 -16.19 -34.84 -28.47
C ASN A 422 -16.28 -33.42 -29.05
N GLY A 423 -16.40 -32.42 -28.17
CA GLY A 423 -16.39 -31.01 -28.53
C GLY A 423 -17.80 -30.42 -28.84
N TYR A 424 -17.80 -29.14 -29.20
CA TYR A 424 -19.03 -28.39 -29.45
C TYR A 424 -19.82 -28.90 -30.64
N GLU A 425 -19.14 -29.32 -31.71
CA GLU A 425 -19.75 -29.90 -32.90
C GLU A 425 -20.51 -31.21 -32.59
N GLY A 426 -20.00 -32.00 -31.64
CA GLY A 426 -20.66 -33.23 -31.20
C GLY A 426 -22.03 -33.04 -30.54
N LEU A 427 -22.28 -31.84 -29.98
CA LEU A 427 -23.61 -31.49 -29.47
C LEU A 427 -24.65 -31.29 -30.57
N ARG A 428 -24.26 -30.78 -31.73
CA ARG A 428 -25.12 -30.62 -32.88
C ARG A 428 -25.63 -31.98 -33.37
N ASP A 429 -24.73 -32.94 -33.49
CA ASP A 429 -25.06 -34.30 -33.94
C ASP A 429 -25.97 -35.06 -32.97
N ALA A 430 -25.81 -34.82 -31.65
CA ALA A 430 -26.61 -35.47 -30.62
C ALA A 430 -28.07 -34.95 -30.59
N VAL A 431 -28.28 -33.65 -30.79
CA VAL A 431 -29.62 -33.04 -30.87
C VAL A 431 -30.35 -33.46 -32.13
N GLU A 432 -29.67 -33.50 -33.28
CA GLU A 432 -30.25 -33.97 -34.52
C GLU A 432 -30.66 -35.46 -34.48
N LYS A 433 -29.85 -36.30 -33.82
CA LYS A 433 -30.19 -37.72 -33.65
C LYS A 433 -31.33 -38.00 -32.66
N HIS A 434 -31.55 -37.13 -31.67
CA HIS A 434 -32.66 -37.31 -30.70
C HIS A 434 -34.00 -36.84 -31.26
N LEU A 435 -33.99 -35.80 -32.09
CA LEU A 435 -35.19 -35.31 -32.78
C LEU A 435 -35.71 -36.27 -33.91
N ILE A 436 -34.86 -37.16 -34.41
CA ILE A 436 -35.22 -38.15 -35.45
C ILE A 436 -35.75 -39.46 -34.82
N SER A 437 -35.57 -39.68 -33.51
CA SER A 437 -36.05 -40.90 -32.83
C SER A 437 -37.47 -40.79 -32.22
N GLU A 438 -38.11 -39.62 -32.28
CA GLU A 438 -39.49 -39.40 -31.81
C GLU A 438 -40.48 -39.04 -32.93
N SER A 439 -40.18 -39.35 -34.18
CA SER A 439 -41.10 -39.22 -35.33
C SER A 439 -41.51 -40.56 -35.90
#